data_8421c57c7fec6f99762d71316cf9c047
#
_entry.id   8421c57c7fec6f99762d71316cf9c047
#
_cell.length_a   1.000
_cell.length_b   1.000
_cell.length_c   1.000
_cell.angle_alpha   90.00
_cell.angle_beta   90.00
_cell.angle_gamma   90.00
#
_symmetry.space_group_name_H-M   'P 1'
#
loop_
_entity.id
_entity.type
_entity.pdbx_description
1 polymer ?
#
loop_
_entity_poly.entity_id
_entity_poly.type
_entity_poly.pdbx_seq_one_letter_code
_entity_poly.pdbx_strand_id
1 'polypeptide(L)'
;MDRIVECVPNFSEGRSRTTVRALVDAVESVPGVWLLDQTMDRDHHRSVLSFAGEPDAVAEAAFRAIRVATDLIDLRKHAGVHPRVGATDVVPFVPVRGATMQDCIRLAKRLGKRVGTELEIPVFLYEQAATHRGHASLESVRRGELQGLAFRMASDPDWMPDFGPSQLHKTAGAMVIGARPPLIAFNVNLRSTDLVLARAIAKDIRQSNGGFPHLKAIGVALASRRMVQVAMNLTDHIITPIHVAFEAVRSRAAEQGVEVAGSEVIGLVPQAALVRVAVQSVALEQFDVTQVLETRVGAHLSGKPAKQALALEDFLESVAAATAIPAGGSVAALVGALAASLGIMGAKLSKQRTVEGRLSEISLKLRELMQADGEAYQRFILATKLLKTDTTRPSILSAALHLATEIPLEIAEQATEAGMLLHACSAGVKPRVQSDLTVGLLFAIAAADAGRHTVVENIKIQHNQRLKLSLLGRMQVMTKRLEELRGAMLYCAPWSGRVRTRKNPVQASPGKVNRREEWKSKSSIITLKKPSKLPKRNSRGKASSGN
;
A
#
# COMPACT_ATOMS: atom_id res chain seq x y z
N MET A 1 9.65 2.58 22.95
CA MET A 1 9.86 1.82 21.68
C MET A 1 8.86 2.33 20.65
N ASP A 2 9.31 3.16 19.71
CA ASP A 2 8.42 3.79 18.74
C ASP A 2 8.33 3.03 17.41
N ARG A 3 9.33 2.19 17.10
CA ARG A 3 9.36 1.41 15.85
C ARG A 3 9.54 -0.08 16.16
N ILE A 4 8.61 -0.89 15.64
CA ILE A 4 8.58 -2.34 15.80
C ILE A 4 8.61 -2.98 14.40
N VAL A 5 9.53 -3.91 14.21
CA VAL A 5 9.65 -4.78 13.04
C VAL A 5 9.48 -6.22 13.50
N GLU A 6 8.78 -7.01 12.71
CA GLU A 6 8.71 -8.47 12.86
C GLU A 6 9.70 -9.12 11.88
N CYS A 7 10.31 -10.22 12.30
CA CYS A 7 11.08 -11.11 11.44
C CYS A 7 10.55 -12.54 11.56
N VAL A 8 10.39 -13.22 10.41
CA VAL A 8 9.78 -14.56 10.35
C VAL A 8 10.70 -15.52 9.60
N PRO A 9 11.92 -15.82 10.13
CA PRO A 9 12.84 -16.74 9.48
C PRO A 9 12.30 -18.15 9.48
N ASN A 10 12.58 -18.85 8.39
CA ASN A 10 12.22 -20.25 8.19
C ASN A 10 13.48 -21.10 8.07
N PHE A 11 13.54 -22.16 8.83
CA PHE A 11 14.70 -23.03 8.92
C PHE A 11 14.38 -24.45 8.40
N SER A 12 15.33 -25.05 7.71
CA SER A 12 15.24 -26.41 7.20
C SER A 12 15.54 -27.45 8.30
N GLU A 13 14.80 -27.36 9.39
CA GLU A 13 14.84 -28.30 10.53
C GLU A 13 13.44 -28.38 11.16
N GLY A 14 12.87 -29.56 11.22
CA GLY A 14 11.53 -29.80 11.76
C GLY A 14 11.44 -31.07 12.60
N ARG A 15 12.59 -31.70 12.95
CA ARG A 15 12.64 -32.98 13.67
C ARG A 15 13.43 -32.91 14.94
N SER A 16 14.53 -32.15 14.96
CA SER A 16 15.38 -31.96 16.13
C SER A 16 14.89 -30.81 17.02
N ARG A 17 14.23 -31.15 18.11
CA ARG A 17 13.83 -30.15 19.13
C ARG A 17 15.03 -29.41 19.72
N THR A 18 16.18 -30.07 19.85
CA THR A 18 17.41 -29.47 20.37
C THR A 18 17.91 -28.37 19.43
N THR A 19 17.94 -28.64 18.12
CA THR A 19 18.33 -27.62 17.13
C THR A 19 17.38 -26.45 17.13
N VAL A 20 16.06 -26.71 17.13
CA VAL A 20 15.07 -25.61 17.16
C VAL A 20 15.17 -24.82 18.46
N ARG A 21 15.44 -25.47 19.61
CA ARG A 21 15.66 -24.77 20.88
C ARG A 21 16.89 -23.86 20.81
N ALA A 22 17.99 -24.33 20.24
CA ALA A 22 19.19 -23.51 20.04
C ALA A 22 18.94 -22.27 19.17
N LEU A 23 18.07 -22.38 18.13
CA LEU A 23 17.63 -21.24 17.32
C LEU A 23 16.82 -20.24 18.15
N VAL A 24 15.91 -20.74 19.00
CA VAL A 24 15.13 -19.91 19.93
C VAL A 24 16.02 -19.18 20.92
N ASP A 25 16.93 -19.91 21.56
CA ASP A 25 17.88 -19.33 22.54
C ASP A 25 18.74 -18.22 21.90
N ALA A 26 19.14 -18.39 20.63
CA ALA A 26 19.86 -17.38 19.88
C ALA A 26 19.04 -16.10 19.67
N VAL A 27 17.75 -16.22 19.38
CA VAL A 27 16.84 -15.07 19.25
C VAL A 27 16.62 -14.39 20.60
N GLU A 28 16.28 -15.16 21.64
CA GLU A 28 15.98 -14.67 22.99
C GLU A 28 17.22 -14.07 23.68
N SER A 29 18.44 -14.40 23.22
CA SER A 29 19.68 -13.82 23.72
C SER A 29 19.86 -12.33 23.41
N VAL A 30 19.03 -11.76 22.54
CA VAL A 30 19.13 -10.35 22.14
C VAL A 30 18.14 -9.51 22.95
N PRO A 31 18.60 -8.56 23.78
CA PRO A 31 17.72 -7.69 24.54
C PRO A 31 16.79 -6.87 23.63
N GLY A 32 15.52 -6.73 24.03
CA GLY A 32 14.53 -5.95 23.30
C GLY A 32 13.90 -6.69 22.11
N VAL A 33 14.14 -7.99 21.98
CA VAL A 33 13.47 -8.88 21.03
C VAL A 33 12.51 -9.80 21.78
N TRP A 34 11.31 -9.97 21.24
CA TRP A 34 10.28 -10.85 21.78
C TRP A 34 10.04 -12.01 20.80
N LEU A 35 10.22 -13.23 21.24
CA LEU A 35 9.73 -14.40 20.52
C LEU A 35 8.19 -14.41 20.64
N LEU A 36 7.48 -14.37 19.51
CA LEU A 36 6.02 -14.30 19.45
C LEU A 36 5.40 -15.66 19.14
N ASP A 37 6.04 -16.45 18.28
CA ASP A 37 5.55 -17.78 17.88
C ASP A 37 6.69 -18.67 17.41
N GLN A 38 6.49 -19.98 17.58
CA GLN A 38 7.38 -21.03 17.14
C GLN A 38 6.58 -22.21 16.59
N THR A 39 6.79 -22.56 15.35
CA THR A 39 6.20 -23.74 14.73
C THR A 39 7.27 -24.73 14.30
N MET A 40 6.93 -26.01 14.28
CA MET A 40 7.82 -27.10 13.90
C MET A 40 7.02 -28.20 13.20
N ASP A 41 7.36 -28.53 11.96
CA ASP A 41 6.69 -29.55 11.16
C ASP A 41 7.67 -30.65 10.73
N ARG A 42 7.35 -31.89 11.09
CA ARG A 42 8.20 -33.06 10.83
C ARG A 42 8.15 -33.55 9.39
N ASP A 43 7.00 -33.43 8.73
CA ASP A 43 6.78 -33.91 7.35
C ASP A 43 7.41 -32.95 6.36
N HIS A 44 7.19 -31.63 6.57
CA HIS A 44 7.86 -30.58 5.82
C HIS A 44 9.34 -30.46 6.18
N HIS A 45 9.75 -31.00 7.32
CA HIS A 45 11.09 -30.90 7.91
C HIS A 45 11.54 -29.44 7.99
N ARG A 46 10.72 -28.61 8.63
CA ARG A 46 10.83 -27.16 8.66
C ARG A 46 10.36 -26.62 10.00
N SER A 47 11.00 -25.56 10.46
CA SER A 47 10.53 -24.73 11.56
C SER A 47 10.46 -23.25 11.14
N VAL A 48 9.58 -22.52 11.80
CA VAL A 48 9.40 -21.08 11.62
C VAL A 48 9.44 -20.44 12.99
N LEU A 49 10.22 -19.39 13.14
CA LEU A 49 10.19 -18.53 14.31
C LEU A 49 9.60 -17.19 13.90
N SER A 50 8.71 -16.64 14.74
CA SER A 50 8.22 -15.27 14.59
C SER A 50 8.68 -14.47 15.80
N PHE A 51 9.41 -13.39 15.57
CA PHE A 51 9.86 -12.51 16.65
C PHE A 51 9.82 -11.05 16.23
N ALA A 52 9.66 -10.16 17.18
CA ALA A 52 9.56 -8.73 16.94
C ALA A 52 10.36 -7.92 17.98
N GLY A 53 10.62 -6.66 17.64
CA GLY A 53 11.34 -5.74 18.49
C GLY A 53 11.79 -4.51 17.73
N GLU A 54 12.75 -3.79 18.30
CA GLU A 54 13.37 -2.67 17.59
C GLU A 54 14.14 -3.15 16.36
N PRO A 55 14.17 -2.36 15.27
CA PRO A 55 14.74 -2.77 13.98
C PRO A 55 16.16 -3.38 14.07
N ASP A 56 17.07 -2.74 14.82
CA ASP A 56 18.45 -3.19 14.92
C ASP A 56 18.59 -4.44 15.78
N ALA A 57 17.82 -4.56 16.86
CA ALA A 57 17.78 -5.74 17.71
C ALA A 57 17.24 -6.96 16.96
N VAL A 58 16.17 -6.77 16.17
CA VAL A 58 15.59 -7.83 15.32
C VAL A 58 16.57 -8.31 14.26
N ALA A 59 17.33 -7.40 13.63
CA ALA A 59 18.36 -7.79 12.66
C ALA A 59 19.51 -8.58 13.31
N GLU A 60 19.93 -8.19 14.54
CA GLU A 60 20.93 -8.94 15.30
C GLU A 60 20.43 -10.33 15.70
N ALA A 61 19.17 -10.45 16.16
CA ALA A 61 18.57 -11.72 16.51
C ALA A 61 18.48 -12.66 15.30
N ALA A 62 18.06 -12.12 14.15
CA ALA A 62 18.03 -12.86 12.89
C ALA A 62 19.44 -13.37 12.53
N PHE A 63 20.47 -12.53 12.64
CA PHE A 63 21.84 -12.93 12.33
C PHE A 63 22.34 -14.03 13.26
N ARG A 64 22.08 -13.96 14.57
CA ARG A 64 22.46 -15.01 15.54
C ARG A 64 21.78 -16.34 15.24
N ALA A 65 20.47 -16.31 14.95
CA ALA A 65 19.75 -17.52 14.57
C ALA A 65 20.27 -18.11 13.26
N ILE A 66 20.61 -17.27 12.26
CA ILE A 66 21.21 -17.71 10.99
C ILE A 66 22.56 -18.41 11.24
N ARG A 67 23.41 -17.86 12.10
CA ARG A 67 24.70 -18.46 12.46
C ARG A 67 24.51 -19.85 13.07
N VAL A 68 23.61 -19.94 14.07
CA VAL A 68 23.30 -21.24 14.71
C VAL A 68 22.74 -22.24 13.69
N ALA A 69 21.88 -21.81 12.77
CA ALA A 69 21.37 -22.67 11.71
C ALA A 69 22.48 -23.14 10.76
N THR A 70 23.44 -22.28 10.44
CA THR A 70 24.58 -22.62 9.59
C THR A 70 25.48 -23.68 10.22
N ASP A 71 25.64 -23.63 11.54
CA ASP A 71 26.46 -24.57 12.30
C ASP A 71 25.76 -25.92 12.53
N LEU A 72 24.45 -25.91 12.76
CA LEU A 72 23.70 -27.11 13.19
C LEU A 72 22.91 -27.82 12.09
N ILE A 73 22.59 -27.17 10.97
CA ILE A 73 21.75 -27.72 9.91
C ILE A 73 22.61 -28.04 8.68
N ASP A 74 22.66 -29.32 8.31
CA ASP A 74 23.37 -29.79 7.12
C ASP A 74 22.37 -30.24 6.05
N LEU A 75 22.19 -29.41 5.01
CA LEU A 75 21.24 -29.67 3.93
C LEU A 75 21.55 -30.95 3.12
N ARG A 76 22.77 -31.45 3.16
CA ARG A 76 23.15 -32.72 2.51
C ARG A 76 22.47 -33.93 3.17
N LYS A 77 22.05 -33.79 4.43
CA LYS A 77 21.35 -34.83 5.23
C LYS A 77 19.84 -34.56 5.31
N HIS A 78 19.38 -33.49 4.73
CA HIS A 78 17.97 -33.05 4.83
C HIS A 78 17.08 -33.85 3.87
N ALA A 79 15.97 -34.38 4.39
CA ALA A 79 14.91 -35.03 3.63
C ALA A 79 13.55 -34.49 4.11
N GLY A 80 12.88 -33.66 3.32
CA GLY A 80 11.56 -33.08 3.58
C GLY A 80 10.87 -32.73 2.26
N VAL A 81 9.54 -32.62 2.28
CA VAL A 81 8.73 -32.37 1.08
C VAL A 81 8.64 -30.88 0.71
N HIS A 82 9.07 -29.99 1.61
CA HIS A 82 8.99 -28.55 1.36
C HIS A 82 10.17 -28.08 0.49
N PRO A 83 9.92 -27.32 -0.62
CA PRO A 83 10.97 -26.72 -1.44
C PRO A 83 11.85 -25.76 -0.63
N ARG A 84 13.16 -25.87 -0.77
CA ARG A 84 14.13 -25.07 -0.02
C ARG A 84 15.40 -24.80 -0.81
N VAL A 85 16.11 -23.76 -0.40
CA VAL A 85 17.45 -23.41 -0.93
C VAL A 85 18.48 -23.19 0.17
N GLY A 86 18.09 -23.18 1.44
CA GLY A 86 18.98 -22.86 2.56
C GLY A 86 18.67 -23.57 3.87
N ALA A 87 19.67 -23.71 4.74
CA ALA A 87 19.53 -24.10 6.15
C ALA A 87 18.63 -23.09 6.88
N THR A 88 18.91 -21.78 6.74
CA THR A 88 17.95 -20.71 6.88
C THR A 88 17.46 -20.36 5.47
N ASP A 89 16.25 -20.76 5.15
CA ASP A 89 15.77 -20.74 3.77
C ASP A 89 15.26 -19.34 3.36
N VAL A 90 14.46 -18.71 4.21
CA VAL A 90 13.93 -17.36 3.95
C VAL A 90 13.85 -16.53 5.22
N VAL A 91 14.20 -15.24 5.13
CA VAL A 91 14.21 -14.28 6.24
C VAL A 91 13.49 -12.99 5.83
N PRO A 92 12.17 -12.90 6.04
CA PRO A 92 11.41 -11.68 5.78
C PRO A 92 11.44 -10.73 6.97
N PHE A 93 11.60 -9.43 6.69
CA PHE A 93 11.29 -8.34 7.60
C PHE A 93 9.93 -7.76 7.25
N VAL A 94 9.11 -7.51 8.28
CA VAL A 94 7.71 -7.05 8.16
C VAL A 94 7.53 -5.82 9.03
N PRO A 95 7.04 -4.68 8.50
CA PRO A 95 6.75 -3.51 9.30
C PRO A 95 5.50 -3.76 10.15
N VAL A 96 5.56 -3.50 11.47
CA VAL A 96 4.44 -3.71 12.39
C VAL A 96 3.92 -2.39 12.94
N ARG A 97 4.78 -1.58 13.57
CA ARG A 97 4.35 -0.33 14.22
C ARG A 97 5.45 0.72 14.12
N GLY A 98 5.13 1.90 13.59
CA GLY A 98 6.08 3.01 13.49
C GLY A 98 7.32 2.75 12.61
N ALA A 99 7.44 1.55 12.02
CA ALA A 99 8.45 1.20 11.04
C ALA A 99 7.83 1.19 9.64
N THR A 100 8.59 1.59 8.64
CA THR A 100 8.18 1.65 7.24
C THR A 100 8.70 0.44 6.46
N MET A 101 8.14 0.19 5.27
CA MET A 101 8.68 -0.81 4.35
C MET A 101 10.13 -0.50 3.97
N GLN A 102 10.49 0.79 3.84
CA GLN A 102 11.87 1.21 3.56
C GLN A 102 12.83 0.87 4.70
N ASP A 103 12.38 0.93 5.96
CA ASP A 103 13.17 0.44 7.10
C ASP A 103 13.47 -1.05 6.95
N CYS A 104 12.44 -1.86 6.63
CA CYS A 104 12.58 -3.30 6.42
C CYS A 104 13.50 -3.63 5.23
N ILE A 105 13.43 -2.89 4.13
CA ILE A 105 14.34 -3.04 2.98
C ILE A 105 15.78 -2.74 3.38
N ARG A 106 16.02 -1.69 4.18
CA ARG A 106 17.37 -1.37 4.68
C ARG A 106 17.91 -2.47 5.59
N LEU A 107 17.05 -3.03 6.47
CA LEU A 107 17.42 -4.16 7.33
C LEU A 107 17.80 -5.40 6.51
N ALA A 108 16.98 -5.74 5.52
CA ALA A 108 17.22 -6.89 4.64
C ALA A 108 18.57 -6.77 3.92
N LYS A 109 18.88 -5.61 3.34
CA LYS A 109 20.15 -5.34 2.67
C LYS A 109 21.34 -5.40 3.62
N ARG A 110 21.23 -4.81 4.82
CA ARG A 110 22.28 -4.83 5.82
C ARG A 110 22.56 -6.25 6.35
N LEU A 111 21.50 -6.99 6.66
CA LEU A 111 21.61 -8.38 7.08
C LEU A 111 22.19 -9.25 5.96
N GLY A 112 21.71 -9.10 4.73
CA GLY A 112 22.22 -9.84 3.58
C GLY A 112 23.70 -9.61 3.32
N LYS A 113 24.15 -8.36 3.38
CA LYS A 113 25.60 -8.03 3.28
C LYS A 113 26.41 -8.70 4.39
N ARG A 114 25.92 -8.66 5.64
CA ARG A 114 26.59 -9.25 6.79
C ARG A 114 26.69 -10.78 6.68
N VAL A 115 25.60 -11.45 6.30
CA VAL A 115 25.56 -12.89 6.08
C VAL A 115 26.51 -13.31 4.97
N GLY A 116 26.48 -12.61 3.84
CA GLY A 116 27.37 -12.89 2.71
C GLY A 116 28.84 -12.71 3.03
N THR A 117 29.18 -11.74 3.91
CA THR A 117 30.58 -11.42 4.28
C THR A 117 31.09 -12.28 5.43
N GLU A 118 30.29 -12.50 6.50
CA GLU A 118 30.76 -13.17 7.72
C GLU A 118 30.52 -14.68 7.72
N LEU A 119 29.48 -15.16 6.98
CA LEU A 119 29.12 -16.57 6.93
C LEU A 119 29.35 -17.21 5.56
N GLU A 120 29.82 -16.43 4.59
CA GLU A 120 30.10 -16.87 3.22
C GLU A 120 28.92 -17.62 2.55
N ILE A 121 27.68 -17.21 2.88
CA ILE A 121 26.45 -17.77 2.31
C ILE A 121 25.97 -16.84 1.20
N PRO A 122 25.69 -17.33 -0.03
CA PRO A 122 25.08 -16.52 -1.09
C PRO A 122 23.68 -16.09 -0.69
N VAL A 123 23.39 -14.80 -0.80
CA VAL A 123 22.13 -14.17 -0.41
C VAL A 123 21.43 -13.57 -1.61
N PHE A 124 20.15 -13.90 -1.78
CA PHE A 124 19.24 -13.33 -2.77
C PHE A 124 18.22 -12.43 -2.09
N LEU A 125 18.12 -11.18 -2.51
CA LEU A 125 17.09 -10.26 -2.03
C LEU A 125 15.77 -10.51 -2.75
N TYR A 126 14.64 -10.57 -2.00
CA TYR A 126 13.34 -10.88 -2.58
C TYR A 126 12.23 -9.90 -2.14
N GLU A 127 11.06 -10.00 -2.77
CA GLU A 127 9.88 -9.17 -2.57
C GLU A 127 10.25 -7.68 -2.71
N GLN A 128 9.89 -6.82 -1.75
CA GLN A 128 10.15 -5.37 -1.81
C GLN A 128 11.65 -5.00 -1.73
N ALA A 129 12.49 -5.92 -1.29
CA ALA A 129 13.94 -5.72 -1.25
C ALA A 129 14.66 -6.18 -2.51
N ALA A 130 13.97 -6.87 -3.43
CA ALA A 130 14.55 -7.44 -4.64
C ALA A 130 15.26 -6.39 -5.51
N THR A 131 16.46 -6.72 -5.98
CA THR A 131 17.25 -5.91 -6.91
C THR A 131 17.09 -6.38 -8.36
N HIS A 132 16.72 -7.66 -8.55
CA HIS A 132 16.48 -8.28 -9.84
C HIS A 132 15.07 -8.86 -9.95
N ARG A 133 14.43 -8.74 -11.12
CA ARG A 133 13.08 -9.27 -11.35
C ARG A 133 12.98 -10.78 -11.14
N GLY A 134 14.04 -11.54 -11.47
CA GLY A 134 14.11 -12.99 -11.29
C GLY A 134 14.06 -13.41 -9.82
N HIS A 135 14.53 -12.58 -8.90
CA HIS A 135 14.59 -12.84 -7.46
C HIS A 135 13.35 -12.33 -6.71
N ALA A 136 12.51 -11.47 -7.31
CA ALA A 136 11.37 -10.85 -6.65
C ALA A 136 10.39 -11.87 -6.05
N SER A 137 10.25 -13.05 -6.65
CA SER A 137 9.39 -14.12 -6.16
C SER A 137 10.20 -15.23 -5.50
N LEU A 138 9.84 -15.58 -4.26
CA LEU A 138 10.45 -16.69 -3.52
C LEU A 138 10.33 -18.02 -4.29
N GLU A 139 9.19 -18.26 -4.98
CA GLU A 139 8.97 -19.44 -5.80
C GLU A 139 9.96 -19.52 -6.97
N SER A 140 10.30 -18.35 -7.54
CA SER A 140 11.30 -18.28 -8.62
C SER A 140 12.68 -18.69 -8.11
N VAL A 141 13.09 -18.20 -6.95
CA VAL A 141 14.39 -18.56 -6.34
C VAL A 141 14.43 -20.06 -5.99
N ARG A 142 13.34 -20.60 -5.43
CA ARG A 142 13.24 -22.01 -5.03
C ARG A 142 13.04 -22.98 -6.19
N ARG A 143 12.83 -22.53 -7.41
CA ARG A 143 12.57 -23.40 -8.57
C ARG A 143 13.74 -24.36 -8.82
N GLY A 144 13.46 -25.67 -8.75
CA GLY A 144 14.45 -26.73 -8.87
C GLY A 144 15.34 -26.87 -7.64
N GLU A 145 14.96 -26.27 -6.52
CA GLU A 145 15.67 -26.31 -5.24
C GLU A 145 17.16 -25.94 -5.35
N LEU A 146 18.02 -26.57 -4.54
CA LEU A 146 19.47 -26.30 -4.54
C LEU A 146 20.13 -26.56 -5.90
N GLN A 147 19.78 -27.69 -6.57
CA GLN A 147 20.36 -28.04 -7.86
C GLN A 147 19.97 -27.04 -8.95
N GLY A 148 18.68 -26.67 -8.98
CA GLY A 148 18.19 -25.68 -9.94
C GLY A 148 18.76 -24.29 -9.69
N LEU A 149 18.95 -23.88 -8.43
CA LEU A 149 19.58 -22.61 -8.09
C LEU A 149 21.07 -22.62 -8.47
N ALA A 150 21.82 -23.68 -8.12
CA ALA A 150 23.23 -23.82 -8.48
C ALA A 150 23.44 -23.76 -10.00
N PHE A 151 22.57 -24.44 -10.77
CA PHE A 151 22.62 -24.38 -12.23
C PHE A 151 22.42 -22.96 -12.76
N ARG A 152 21.42 -22.23 -12.27
CA ARG A 152 21.19 -20.84 -12.68
C ARG A 152 22.35 -19.92 -12.32
N MET A 153 22.87 -20.03 -11.08
CA MET A 153 24.04 -19.25 -10.64
C MET A 153 25.28 -19.48 -11.53
N ALA A 154 25.44 -20.69 -12.09
CA ALA A 154 26.57 -21.01 -12.95
C ALA A 154 26.36 -20.62 -14.42
N SER A 155 25.11 -20.55 -14.90
CA SER A 155 24.79 -20.41 -16.33
C SER A 155 24.17 -19.06 -16.72
N ASP A 156 23.69 -18.28 -15.76
CA ASP A 156 22.94 -17.04 -16.02
C ASP A 156 23.44 -15.89 -15.13
N PRO A 157 24.04 -14.84 -15.69
CA PRO A 157 24.54 -13.68 -14.94
C PRO A 157 23.45 -12.97 -14.10
N ASP A 158 22.16 -13.04 -14.52
CA ASP A 158 21.05 -12.45 -13.80
C ASP A 158 20.74 -13.19 -12.49
N TRP A 159 21.35 -14.37 -12.28
CA TRP A 159 21.23 -15.17 -11.06
C TRP A 159 22.45 -15.12 -10.14
N MET A 160 23.28 -14.09 -10.30
CA MET A 160 24.31 -13.79 -9.29
C MET A 160 23.65 -13.35 -8.00
N PRO A 161 24.17 -13.82 -6.84
CA PRO A 161 23.64 -13.40 -5.53
C PRO A 161 23.88 -11.91 -5.31
N ASP A 162 22.96 -11.27 -4.59
CA ASP A 162 23.10 -9.86 -4.20
C ASP A 162 24.28 -9.64 -3.24
N PHE A 163 24.59 -10.65 -2.41
CA PHE A 163 25.73 -10.66 -1.49
C PHE A 163 26.30 -12.08 -1.33
N GLY A 164 27.57 -12.15 -0.97
CA GLY A 164 28.28 -13.38 -0.71
C GLY A 164 28.87 -14.05 -1.97
N PRO A 165 29.35 -15.29 -1.83
CA PRO A 165 30.01 -16.03 -2.92
C PRO A 165 29.05 -16.38 -4.07
N SER A 166 29.60 -16.56 -5.27
CA SER A 166 28.85 -17.04 -6.45
C SER A 166 28.62 -18.57 -6.46
N GLN A 167 28.90 -19.25 -5.38
CA GLN A 167 28.71 -20.69 -5.19
C GLN A 167 27.90 -20.96 -3.93
N LEU A 168 27.10 -22.03 -3.93
CA LEU A 168 26.34 -22.45 -2.75
C LEU A 168 27.27 -22.81 -1.59
N HIS A 169 26.88 -22.39 -0.38
CA HIS A 169 27.57 -22.84 0.83
C HIS A 169 27.40 -24.35 1.00
N LYS A 170 28.49 -25.06 1.38
CA LYS A 170 28.59 -26.54 1.34
C LYS A 170 27.49 -27.25 2.15
N THR A 171 27.11 -26.74 3.32
CA THR A 171 26.11 -27.31 4.22
C THR A 171 24.85 -26.46 4.31
N ALA A 172 24.98 -25.13 4.28
CA ALA A 172 23.88 -24.20 4.48
C ALA A 172 23.17 -23.77 3.18
N GLY A 173 23.73 -24.06 1.99
CA GLY A 173 23.11 -23.72 0.70
C GLY A 173 23.16 -22.25 0.37
N ALA A 174 22.02 -21.64 0.08
CA ALA A 174 21.82 -20.20 -0.15
C ALA A 174 20.74 -19.65 0.79
N MET A 175 20.58 -18.34 0.83
CA MET A 175 19.58 -17.69 1.68
C MET A 175 18.78 -16.66 0.90
N VAL A 176 17.49 -16.56 1.21
CA VAL A 176 16.61 -15.53 0.64
C VAL A 176 16.22 -14.55 1.75
N ILE A 177 16.60 -13.28 1.62
CA ILE A 177 16.31 -12.25 2.63
C ILE A 177 15.49 -11.13 1.97
N GLY A 178 14.44 -10.63 2.64
CA GLY A 178 13.66 -9.57 2.04
C GLY A 178 12.76 -8.81 2.99
N ALA A 179 11.93 -7.96 2.39
CA ALA A 179 10.94 -7.15 3.09
C ALA A 179 9.58 -7.33 2.42
N ARG A 180 8.52 -7.53 3.19
CA ARG A 180 7.17 -7.74 2.69
C ARG A 180 6.11 -7.25 3.67
N PRO A 181 4.88 -6.99 3.21
CA PRO A 181 3.73 -6.82 4.11
C PRO A 181 3.49 -8.09 4.95
N PRO A 182 2.68 -7.98 6.03
CA PRO A 182 2.22 -9.16 6.77
C PRO A 182 1.58 -10.19 5.82
N LEU A 183 2.08 -11.41 5.85
CA LEU A 183 1.52 -12.53 5.10
C LEU A 183 0.60 -13.33 6.00
N ILE A 184 -0.62 -13.62 5.54
CA ILE A 184 -1.55 -14.49 6.26
C ILE A 184 -1.59 -15.84 5.56
N ALA A 185 -1.15 -16.89 6.26
CA ALA A 185 -1.35 -18.27 5.83
C ALA A 185 -2.76 -18.69 6.27
N PHE A 186 -3.64 -18.89 5.30
CA PHE A 186 -5.05 -19.19 5.50
C PHE A 186 -5.48 -20.39 4.68
N ASN A 187 -6.03 -21.39 5.34
CA ASN A 187 -6.41 -22.65 4.71
C ASN A 187 -7.91 -22.90 4.83
N VAL A 188 -8.49 -23.51 3.81
CA VAL A 188 -9.89 -23.93 3.80
C VAL A 188 -9.95 -25.44 3.57
N ASN A 189 -10.57 -26.16 4.51
CA ASN A 189 -10.73 -27.62 4.49
C ASN A 189 -12.05 -27.96 3.79
N LEU A 190 -12.02 -28.91 2.88
CA LEU A 190 -13.17 -29.38 2.11
C LEU A 190 -13.57 -30.80 2.53
N ARG A 191 -14.87 -31.06 2.65
CA ARG A 191 -15.44 -32.39 2.91
C ARG A 191 -15.35 -33.28 1.67
N SER A 192 -14.14 -33.54 1.21
CA SER A 192 -13.83 -34.35 0.06
C SER A 192 -12.44 -34.94 0.19
N THR A 193 -12.19 -36.10 -0.44
CA THR A 193 -10.86 -36.67 -0.59
C THR A 193 -10.27 -36.42 -1.99
N ASP A 194 -11.01 -35.72 -2.85
CA ASP A 194 -10.58 -35.40 -4.20
C ASP A 194 -9.54 -34.27 -4.24
N LEU A 195 -8.28 -34.66 -4.35
CA LEU A 195 -7.18 -33.73 -4.47
C LEU A 195 -7.20 -32.96 -5.81
N VAL A 196 -7.80 -33.54 -6.86
CA VAL A 196 -7.90 -32.88 -8.18
C VAL A 196 -8.80 -31.64 -8.05
N LEU A 197 -9.93 -31.79 -7.35
CA LEU A 197 -10.83 -30.67 -7.03
C LEU A 197 -10.10 -29.55 -6.26
N ALA A 198 -9.41 -29.88 -5.17
CA ALA A 198 -8.69 -28.86 -4.38
C ALA A 198 -7.62 -28.15 -5.21
N ARG A 199 -6.92 -28.86 -6.09
CA ARG A 199 -5.93 -28.28 -7.02
C ARG A 199 -6.57 -27.41 -8.08
N ALA A 200 -7.75 -27.76 -8.60
CA ALA A 200 -8.50 -26.96 -9.55
C ALA A 200 -8.95 -25.64 -8.92
N ILE A 201 -9.57 -25.70 -7.74
CA ILE A 201 -9.97 -24.49 -6.99
C ILE A 201 -8.76 -23.58 -6.72
N ALA A 202 -7.66 -24.17 -6.20
CA ALA A 202 -6.44 -23.42 -5.95
C ALA A 202 -5.87 -22.75 -7.21
N LYS A 203 -5.96 -23.43 -8.37
CA LYS A 203 -5.53 -22.90 -9.66
C LYS A 203 -6.37 -21.72 -10.11
N ASP A 204 -7.69 -21.80 -9.93
CA ASP A 204 -8.63 -20.75 -10.36
C ASP A 204 -8.51 -19.46 -9.56
N ILE A 205 -8.25 -19.58 -8.24
CA ILE A 205 -8.25 -18.41 -7.36
C ILE A 205 -6.89 -17.72 -7.24
N ARG A 206 -5.77 -18.40 -7.58
CA ARG A 206 -4.43 -17.81 -7.39
C ARG A 206 -4.05 -16.82 -8.48
N GLN A 207 -3.30 -15.79 -8.09
CA GLN A 207 -2.85 -14.71 -8.97
C GLN A 207 -2.11 -15.20 -10.22
N SER A 208 -1.25 -16.22 -10.11
CA SER A 208 -0.45 -16.72 -11.24
C SER A 208 -1.28 -17.28 -12.41
N ASN A 209 -2.56 -17.55 -12.19
CA ASN A 209 -3.50 -18.04 -13.20
C ASN A 209 -4.61 -17.03 -13.54
N GLY A 210 -4.44 -15.76 -13.13
CA GLY A 210 -5.44 -14.71 -13.39
C GLY A 210 -6.50 -14.57 -12.29
N GLY A 211 -6.38 -15.30 -11.17
CA GLY A 211 -7.23 -15.18 -10.00
C GLY A 211 -6.97 -13.91 -9.18
N PHE A 212 -7.26 -13.97 -7.88
CA PHE A 212 -7.16 -12.80 -6.99
C PHE A 212 -5.71 -12.31 -6.85
N PRO A 213 -5.48 -10.99 -6.91
CA PRO A 213 -4.16 -10.41 -6.69
C PRO A 213 -3.68 -10.72 -5.26
N HIS A 214 -2.36 -10.88 -5.10
CA HIS A 214 -1.74 -11.19 -3.81
C HIS A 214 -2.26 -12.47 -3.12
N LEU A 215 -2.87 -13.39 -3.88
CA LEU A 215 -3.30 -14.70 -3.40
C LEU A 215 -2.47 -15.78 -4.09
N LYS A 216 -1.77 -16.58 -3.29
CA LYS A 216 -1.10 -17.83 -3.70
C LYS A 216 -1.89 -18.98 -3.13
N ALA A 217 -2.11 -20.04 -3.92
CA ALA A 217 -2.90 -21.20 -3.48
C ALA A 217 -2.38 -22.51 -4.07
N ILE A 218 -2.48 -23.56 -3.26
CA ILE A 218 -2.22 -24.95 -3.66
C ILE A 218 -3.28 -25.88 -3.06
N GLY A 219 -3.57 -27.00 -3.75
CA GLY A 219 -4.41 -28.07 -3.22
C GLY A 219 -3.55 -29.11 -2.52
N VAL A 220 -3.91 -29.49 -1.30
CA VAL A 220 -3.19 -30.44 -0.44
C VAL A 220 -4.14 -31.53 0.06
N ALA A 221 -3.65 -32.77 0.18
CA ALA A 221 -4.39 -33.86 0.82
C ALA A 221 -4.04 -33.93 2.32
N LEU A 222 -5.05 -33.92 3.17
CA LEU A 222 -4.94 -34.16 4.60
C LEU A 222 -5.30 -35.64 4.90
N ALA A 223 -4.37 -36.55 4.66
CA ALA A 223 -4.61 -37.98 4.76
C ALA A 223 -5.13 -38.41 6.15
N SER A 224 -4.56 -37.85 7.21
CA SER A 224 -4.97 -38.12 8.60
C SER A 224 -6.42 -37.71 8.91
N ARG A 225 -6.97 -36.69 8.21
CA ARG A 225 -8.33 -36.16 8.37
C ARG A 225 -9.30 -36.68 7.31
N ARG A 226 -8.84 -37.44 6.31
CA ARG A 226 -9.62 -37.84 5.12
C ARG A 226 -10.31 -36.66 4.44
N MET A 227 -9.57 -35.58 4.26
CA MET A 227 -10.04 -34.34 3.65
C MET A 227 -9.01 -33.81 2.66
N VAL A 228 -9.44 -32.89 1.81
CA VAL A 228 -8.52 -32.06 1.04
C VAL A 228 -8.62 -30.61 1.51
N GLN A 229 -7.55 -29.86 1.26
CA GLN A 229 -7.41 -28.50 1.72
C GLN A 229 -6.95 -27.60 0.57
N VAL A 230 -7.53 -26.41 0.48
CA VAL A 230 -6.98 -25.31 -0.31
C VAL A 230 -6.13 -24.47 0.64
N ALA A 231 -4.81 -24.65 0.56
CA ALA A 231 -3.85 -23.90 1.35
C ALA A 231 -3.47 -22.62 0.62
N MET A 232 -3.58 -21.47 1.30
CA MET A 232 -3.43 -20.16 0.71
C MET A 232 -2.46 -19.28 1.51
N ASN A 233 -1.74 -18.43 0.78
CA ASN A 233 -0.98 -17.31 1.35
C ASN A 233 -1.53 -16.00 0.79
N LEU A 234 -2.09 -15.19 1.66
CA LEU A 234 -2.50 -13.81 1.36
C LEU A 234 -1.28 -12.91 1.60
N THR A 235 -0.61 -12.49 0.53
CA THR A 235 0.63 -11.69 0.61
C THR A 235 0.34 -10.21 0.81
N ASP A 236 -0.91 -9.80 0.58
CA ASP A 236 -1.47 -8.50 0.95
C ASP A 236 -2.96 -8.68 1.29
N HIS A 237 -3.26 -8.75 2.58
CA HIS A 237 -4.62 -8.93 3.08
C HIS A 237 -5.52 -7.69 2.96
N ILE A 238 -4.92 -6.52 2.63
CA ILE A 238 -5.68 -5.30 2.35
C ILE A 238 -6.30 -5.41 0.96
N ILE A 239 -5.53 -5.90 -0.01
CA ILE A 239 -5.96 -6.08 -1.40
C ILE A 239 -6.87 -7.31 -1.54
N THR A 240 -6.46 -8.46 -0.99
CA THR A 240 -7.29 -9.68 -0.98
C THR A 240 -7.53 -10.11 0.46
N PRO A 241 -8.65 -9.70 1.08
CA PRO A 241 -8.99 -10.04 2.46
C PRO A 241 -9.35 -11.51 2.65
N ILE A 242 -9.24 -12.00 3.89
CA ILE A 242 -9.54 -13.39 4.28
C ILE A 242 -10.95 -13.81 3.83
N HIS A 243 -11.98 -12.99 4.08
CA HIS A 243 -13.36 -13.32 3.71
C HIS A 243 -13.55 -13.45 2.19
N VAL A 244 -12.85 -12.66 1.37
CA VAL A 244 -12.89 -12.76 -0.09
C VAL A 244 -12.29 -14.08 -0.56
N ALA A 245 -11.13 -14.46 0.00
CA ALA A 245 -10.48 -15.73 -0.31
C ALA A 245 -11.33 -16.93 0.14
N PHE A 246 -11.94 -16.85 1.34
CA PHE A 246 -12.85 -17.87 1.87
C PHE A 246 -14.07 -18.07 0.97
N GLU A 247 -14.77 -16.98 0.61
CA GLU A 247 -15.94 -17.04 -0.25
C GLU A 247 -15.62 -17.58 -1.65
N ALA A 248 -14.47 -17.24 -2.19
CA ALA A 248 -14.02 -17.79 -3.48
C ALA A 248 -13.87 -19.32 -3.43
N VAL A 249 -13.24 -19.86 -2.37
CA VAL A 249 -13.12 -21.32 -2.18
C VAL A 249 -14.48 -21.94 -1.94
N ARG A 250 -15.32 -21.34 -1.07
CA ARG A 250 -16.65 -21.84 -0.72
C ARG A 250 -17.56 -21.94 -1.94
N SER A 251 -17.59 -20.89 -2.76
CA SER A 251 -18.43 -20.87 -3.97
C SER A 251 -17.97 -21.93 -4.99
N ARG A 252 -16.66 -22.04 -5.24
CA ARG A 252 -16.12 -23.05 -6.17
C ARG A 252 -16.34 -24.49 -5.68
N ALA A 253 -16.24 -24.73 -4.38
CA ALA A 253 -16.53 -26.04 -3.80
C ALA A 253 -18.04 -26.36 -3.94
N ALA A 254 -18.92 -25.40 -3.66
CA ALA A 254 -20.37 -25.56 -3.78
C ALA A 254 -20.81 -25.85 -5.23
N GLU A 255 -20.19 -25.25 -6.25
CA GLU A 255 -20.42 -25.54 -7.68
C GLU A 255 -20.17 -27.03 -8.01
N GLN A 256 -19.34 -27.71 -7.20
CA GLN A 256 -19.03 -29.15 -7.35
C GLN A 256 -19.75 -30.01 -6.29
N GLY A 257 -20.72 -29.45 -5.57
CA GLY A 257 -21.48 -30.16 -4.54
C GLY A 257 -20.67 -30.51 -3.28
N VAL A 258 -19.56 -29.81 -3.03
CA VAL A 258 -18.67 -30.08 -1.89
C VAL A 258 -18.80 -28.96 -0.84
N GLU A 259 -18.97 -29.36 0.41
CA GLU A 259 -19.06 -28.44 1.54
C GLU A 259 -17.70 -28.08 2.13
N VAL A 260 -17.58 -26.87 2.64
CA VAL A 260 -16.46 -26.46 3.49
C VAL A 260 -16.59 -27.12 4.86
N ALA A 261 -15.56 -27.81 5.31
CA ALA A 261 -15.51 -28.42 6.64
C ALA A 261 -15.08 -27.44 7.72
N GLY A 262 -14.32 -26.39 7.35
CA GLY A 262 -13.80 -25.37 8.23
C GLY A 262 -12.62 -24.65 7.60
N SER A 263 -12.10 -23.67 8.31
CA SER A 263 -10.90 -22.93 7.89
C SER A 263 -9.94 -22.73 9.07
N GLU A 264 -8.69 -22.46 8.77
CA GLU A 264 -7.67 -22.23 9.80
C GLU A 264 -6.67 -21.14 9.36
N VAL A 265 -6.22 -20.36 10.32
CA VAL A 265 -5.09 -19.46 10.19
C VAL A 265 -3.86 -20.14 10.77
N ILE A 266 -2.75 -20.10 10.06
CA ILE A 266 -1.47 -20.66 10.51
C ILE A 266 -0.55 -19.51 10.91
N GLY A 267 -0.05 -19.56 12.16
CA GLY A 267 0.78 -18.49 12.74
C GLY A 267 0.01 -17.23 13.10
N LEU A 268 0.68 -16.09 13.06
CA LEU A 268 0.13 -14.82 13.49
C LEU A 268 -0.65 -14.12 12.37
N VAL A 269 -1.69 -13.40 12.77
CA VAL A 269 -2.55 -12.63 11.87
C VAL A 269 -2.75 -11.20 12.39
N PRO A 270 -2.69 -10.17 11.55
CA PRO A 270 -2.98 -8.82 11.97
C PRO A 270 -4.44 -8.69 12.46
N GLN A 271 -4.63 -8.04 13.61
CA GLN A 271 -5.98 -7.77 14.18
C GLN A 271 -6.92 -7.14 13.14
N ALA A 272 -6.42 -6.17 12.35
CA ALA A 272 -7.20 -5.49 11.33
C ALA A 272 -7.81 -6.46 10.29
N ALA A 273 -7.11 -7.57 9.96
CA ALA A 273 -7.61 -8.57 9.03
C ALA A 273 -8.82 -9.32 9.62
N LEU A 274 -8.79 -9.68 10.92
CA LEU A 274 -9.91 -10.35 11.60
C LEU A 274 -11.10 -9.41 11.82
N VAL A 275 -10.83 -8.17 12.21
CA VAL A 275 -11.89 -7.14 12.36
C VAL A 275 -12.61 -6.96 11.01
N ARG A 276 -11.88 -6.90 9.90
CA ARG A 276 -12.50 -6.80 8.57
C ARG A 276 -13.38 -8.01 8.23
N VAL A 277 -12.98 -9.21 8.61
CA VAL A 277 -13.83 -10.41 8.46
C VAL A 277 -15.12 -10.24 9.27
N ALA A 278 -15.04 -9.85 10.54
CA ALA A 278 -16.20 -9.67 11.39
C ALA A 278 -17.17 -8.62 10.82
N VAL A 279 -16.66 -7.45 10.42
CA VAL A 279 -17.46 -6.37 9.82
C VAL A 279 -18.23 -6.86 8.60
N GLN A 280 -17.58 -7.60 7.70
CA GLN A 280 -18.22 -8.11 6.48
C GLN A 280 -19.19 -9.27 6.77
N SER A 281 -18.85 -10.18 7.70
CA SER A 281 -19.67 -11.38 7.97
C SER A 281 -21.03 -11.04 8.59
N VAL A 282 -21.12 -9.94 9.35
CA VAL A 282 -22.36 -9.50 10.01
C VAL A 282 -22.89 -8.19 9.44
N ALA A 283 -22.34 -7.72 8.32
CA ALA A 283 -22.75 -6.51 7.62
C ALA A 283 -22.85 -5.28 8.54
N LEU A 284 -21.80 -5.02 9.37
CA LEU A 284 -21.79 -3.85 10.25
C LEU A 284 -21.79 -2.56 9.43
N GLU A 285 -22.81 -1.74 9.62
CA GLU A 285 -22.90 -0.41 9.04
C GLU A 285 -22.14 0.60 9.91
N GLN A 286 -21.45 1.56 9.28
CA GLN A 286 -20.75 2.67 9.92
C GLN A 286 -19.75 2.25 11.02
N PHE A 287 -19.19 1.03 10.95
CA PHE A 287 -18.18 0.56 11.87
C PHE A 287 -16.87 1.32 11.72
N ASP A 288 -16.34 1.84 12.82
CA ASP A 288 -15.02 2.45 12.91
C ASP A 288 -14.10 1.59 13.79
N VAL A 289 -12.85 1.40 13.35
CA VAL A 289 -11.86 0.58 14.06
C VAL A 289 -11.58 1.09 15.49
N THR A 290 -11.86 2.36 15.77
CA THR A 290 -11.77 2.93 17.13
C THR A 290 -12.88 2.44 18.08
N GLN A 291 -13.88 1.71 17.58
CA GLN A 291 -14.88 1.03 18.41
C GLN A 291 -14.33 -0.28 19.01
N VAL A 292 -13.19 -0.77 18.50
CA VAL A 292 -12.46 -1.89 19.11
C VAL A 292 -11.84 -1.43 20.42
N LEU A 293 -12.22 -2.09 21.53
CA LEU A 293 -11.80 -1.70 22.88
C LEU A 293 -10.29 -1.64 23.01
N GLU A 294 -9.58 -2.67 22.55
CA GLU A 294 -8.11 -2.79 22.62
C GLU A 294 -7.42 -1.68 21.83
N THR A 295 -8.00 -1.27 20.70
CA THR A 295 -7.49 -0.14 19.91
C THR A 295 -7.56 1.16 20.72
N ARG A 296 -8.68 1.41 21.42
CA ARG A 296 -8.82 2.60 22.28
C ARG A 296 -7.90 2.56 23.50
N VAL A 297 -7.86 1.43 24.20
CA VAL A 297 -6.96 1.24 25.34
C VAL A 297 -5.49 1.42 24.91
N GLY A 298 -5.08 0.79 23.82
CA GLY A 298 -3.73 0.91 23.28
C GLY A 298 -3.35 2.35 22.90
N ALA A 299 -4.29 3.11 22.37
CA ALA A 299 -4.10 4.53 22.06
C ALA A 299 -3.87 5.36 23.34
N HIS A 300 -4.66 5.14 24.39
CA HIS A 300 -4.46 5.80 25.68
C HIS A 300 -3.14 5.43 26.35
N LEU A 301 -2.76 4.16 26.35
CA LEU A 301 -1.50 3.68 26.91
C LEU A 301 -0.26 4.23 26.17
N SER A 302 -0.41 4.49 24.88
CA SER A 302 0.68 5.07 24.05
C SER A 302 0.71 6.60 24.04
N GLY A 303 -0.20 7.28 24.76
CA GLY A 303 -0.31 8.74 24.74
C GLY A 303 -0.72 9.33 23.39
N LYS A 304 -1.14 8.49 22.43
CA LYS A 304 -1.63 8.91 21.10
C LYS A 304 -3.16 8.91 21.11
N PRO A 305 -3.81 9.94 20.55
CA PRO A 305 -5.27 9.94 20.44
C PRO A 305 -5.75 8.73 19.61
N ALA A 306 -6.85 8.09 20.04
CA ALA A 306 -7.44 6.91 19.40
C ALA A 306 -8.00 7.15 17.99
N LYS A 307 -7.91 8.37 17.47
CA LYS A 307 -8.25 8.67 16.08
C LYS A 307 -7.12 8.20 15.17
N GLN A 308 -7.26 7.02 14.65
CA GLN A 308 -6.63 6.67 13.38
C GLN A 308 -7.45 7.30 12.23
N ALA A 309 -7.42 8.64 12.16
CA ALA A 309 -7.34 9.24 10.86
C ALA A 309 -6.04 8.69 10.25
N LEU A 310 -6.07 8.22 9.01
CA LEU A 310 -4.84 8.07 8.21
C LEU A 310 -3.96 9.26 8.62
N ALA A 311 -2.80 9.00 9.24
CA ALA A 311 -1.91 10.11 9.56
C ALA A 311 -1.68 10.82 8.23
N LEU A 312 -1.74 12.14 8.21
CA LEU A 312 -1.61 12.90 6.96
C LEU A 312 -0.33 12.47 6.22
N GLU A 313 0.70 12.14 6.96
CA GLU A 313 1.98 11.62 6.47
C GLU A 313 1.79 10.30 5.72
N ASP A 314 1.06 9.33 6.30
CA ASP A 314 0.80 8.03 5.66
C ASP A 314 0.01 8.20 4.35
N PHE A 315 -0.96 9.13 4.32
CA PHE A 315 -1.70 9.43 3.11
C PHE A 315 -0.80 10.07 2.04
N LEU A 316 0.02 11.06 2.41
CA LEU A 316 0.95 11.73 1.50
C LEU A 316 1.98 10.73 0.94
N GLU A 317 2.54 9.85 1.78
CA GLU A 317 3.45 8.79 1.33
C GLU A 317 2.75 7.81 0.38
N SER A 318 1.50 7.43 0.66
CA SER A 318 0.72 6.54 -0.20
C SER A 318 0.39 7.15 -1.56
N VAL A 319 0.12 8.46 -1.61
CA VAL A 319 -0.08 9.21 -2.88
C VAL A 319 1.23 9.32 -3.67
N ALA A 320 2.37 9.49 -2.98
CA ALA A 320 3.68 9.57 -3.62
C ALA A 320 4.25 8.20 -4.04
N ALA A 321 3.65 7.11 -3.58
CA ALA A 321 4.09 5.77 -3.92
C ALA A 321 3.81 5.45 -5.41
N ALA A 322 4.63 4.58 -6.01
CA ALA A 322 4.43 4.10 -7.38
C ALA A 322 3.31 3.04 -7.46
N THR A 323 2.18 3.33 -6.80
CA THR A 323 0.97 2.48 -6.75
C THR A 323 -0.18 3.15 -7.47
N ALA A 324 -1.16 2.36 -7.90
CA ALA A 324 -2.32 2.90 -8.61
C ALA A 324 -3.32 3.60 -7.68
N ILE A 325 -3.20 3.42 -6.36
CA ILE A 325 -4.13 3.89 -5.33
C ILE A 325 -3.34 4.31 -4.08
N PRO A 326 -3.68 5.44 -3.44
CA PRO A 326 -4.70 6.44 -3.82
C PRO A 326 -4.29 7.24 -5.06
N ALA A 327 -5.28 7.70 -5.84
CA ALA A 327 -5.09 8.43 -7.08
C ALA A 327 -5.69 9.85 -7.02
N GLY A 328 -5.73 10.52 -8.16
CA GLY A 328 -6.18 11.92 -8.26
C GLY A 328 -7.59 12.18 -7.73
N GLY A 329 -8.53 11.22 -7.88
CA GLY A 329 -9.89 11.33 -7.35
C GLY A 329 -9.93 11.33 -5.81
N SER A 330 -9.17 10.44 -5.18
CA SER A 330 -9.02 10.40 -3.71
C SER A 330 -8.42 11.71 -3.16
N VAL A 331 -7.42 12.29 -3.87
CA VAL A 331 -6.84 13.59 -3.52
C VAL A 331 -7.86 14.72 -3.70
N ALA A 332 -8.63 14.71 -4.80
CA ALA A 332 -9.69 15.69 -5.03
C ALA A 332 -10.75 15.68 -3.92
N ALA A 333 -11.17 14.49 -3.48
CA ALA A 333 -12.12 14.33 -2.38
C ALA A 333 -11.57 14.91 -1.06
N LEU A 334 -10.29 14.66 -0.74
CA LEU A 334 -9.64 15.25 0.43
C LEU A 334 -9.61 16.77 0.36
N VAL A 335 -9.23 17.35 -0.78
CA VAL A 335 -9.18 18.80 -0.99
C VAL A 335 -10.58 19.41 -0.85
N GLY A 336 -11.61 18.76 -1.37
CA GLY A 336 -13.00 19.16 -1.19
C GLY A 336 -13.47 19.11 0.27
N ALA A 337 -13.06 18.08 1.02
CA ALA A 337 -13.36 17.95 2.45
C ALA A 337 -12.66 19.04 3.28
N LEU A 338 -11.43 19.45 2.92
CA LEU A 338 -10.73 20.58 3.52
C LEU A 338 -11.46 21.91 3.23
N ALA A 339 -11.95 22.10 2.00
CA ALA A 339 -12.77 23.25 1.65
C ALA A 339 -14.02 23.36 2.52
N ALA A 340 -14.79 22.25 2.63
CA ALA A 340 -15.98 22.19 3.47
C ALA A 340 -15.64 22.46 4.96
N SER A 341 -14.49 21.98 5.45
CA SER A 341 -14.04 22.18 6.82
C SER A 341 -13.72 23.66 7.13
N LEU A 342 -13.11 24.39 6.20
CA LEU A 342 -12.92 25.84 6.31
C LEU A 342 -14.26 26.59 6.33
N GLY A 343 -15.22 26.13 5.51
CA GLY A 343 -16.57 26.66 5.52
C GLY A 343 -17.32 26.42 6.84
N ILE A 344 -17.18 25.23 7.44
CA ILE A 344 -17.74 24.90 8.76
C ILE A 344 -17.18 25.84 9.82
N MET A 345 -15.86 26.08 9.80
CA MET A 345 -15.23 27.03 10.70
C MET A 345 -15.82 28.45 10.56
N GLY A 346 -15.95 28.94 9.33
CA GLY A 346 -16.54 30.24 9.04
C GLY A 346 -18.01 30.34 9.48
N ALA A 347 -18.82 29.32 9.20
CA ALA A 347 -20.23 29.25 9.58
C ALA A 347 -20.40 29.23 11.11
N LYS A 348 -19.56 28.50 11.85
CA LYS A 348 -19.54 28.48 13.33
C LYS A 348 -19.23 29.85 13.89
N LEU A 349 -18.17 30.51 13.38
CA LEU A 349 -17.77 31.86 13.85
C LEU A 349 -18.81 32.93 13.54
N SER A 350 -19.66 32.71 12.52
CA SER A 350 -20.72 33.61 12.09
C SER A 350 -22.11 33.17 12.54
N LYS A 351 -22.22 32.07 13.33
CA LYS A 351 -23.47 31.52 13.86
C LYS A 351 -24.49 31.11 12.78
N GLN A 352 -24.04 30.71 11.60
CA GLN A 352 -24.88 30.29 10.47
C GLN A 352 -25.13 28.74 10.53
N ARG A 353 -25.99 28.29 11.46
CA ARG A 353 -26.19 26.85 11.78
C ARG A 353 -26.63 26.00 10.58
N THR A 354 -27.49 26.52 9.70
CA THR A 354 -27.97 25.78 8.52
C THR A 354 -26.82 25.50 7.54
N VAL A 355 -25.97 26.48 7.29
CA VAL A 355 -24.79 26.34 6.43
C VAL A 355 -23.78 25.39 7.07
N GLU A 356 -23.55 25.50 8.37
CA GLU A 356 -22.71 24.58 9.15
C GLU A 356 -23.15 23.12 9.01
N GLY A 357 -24.46 22.87 9.18
CA GLY A 357 -25.02 21.51 9.05
C GLY A 357 -24.77 20.93 7.67
N ARG A 358 -25.13 21.67 6.62
CA ARG A 358 -24.98 21.19 5.24
C ARG A 358 -23.51 20.98 4.85
N LEU A 359 -22.61 21.87 5.22
CA LEU A 359 -21.17 21.69 4.98
C LEU A 359 -20.59 20.50 5.76
N SER A 360 -21.14 20.17 6.93
CA SER A 360 -20.75 19.01 7.71
C SER A 360 -21.13 17.71 7.00
N GLU A 361 -22.34 17.64 6.42
CA GLU A 361 -22.78 16.51 5.59
C GLU A 361 -21.87 16.34 4.37
N ILE A 362 -21.59 17.43 3.64
CA ILE A 362 -20.71 17.43 2.47
C ILE A 362 -19.29 16.96 2.86
N SER A 363 -18.74 17.47 3.97
CA SER A 363 -17.42 17.04 4.44
C SER A 363 -17.37 15.54 4.78
N LEU A 364 -18.43 15.00 5.39
CA LEU A 364 -18.54 13.57 5.66
C LEU A 364 -18.59 12.78 4.36
N LYS A 365 -19.46 13.17 3.45
CA LYS A 365 -19.63 12.51 2.15
C LYS A 365 -18.34 12.50 1.32
N LEU A 366 -17.62 13.60 1.28
CA LEU A 366 -16.34 13.68 0.56
C LEU A 366 -15.26 12.76 1.16
N ARG A 367 -15.25 12.55 2.48
CA ARG A 367 -14.35 11.58 3.14
C ARG A 367 -14.72 10.14 2.80
N GLU A 368 -16.00 9.82 2.67
CA GLU A 368 -16.46 8.51 2.18
C GLU A 368 -16.06 8.29 0.73
N LEU A 369 -16.25 9.30 -0.11
CA LEU A 369 -15.90 9.27 -1.54
C LEU A 369 -14.38 9.14 -1.76
N MET A 370 -13.55 9.65 -0.84
CA MET A 370 -12.08 9.48 -0.89
C MET A 370 -11.68 7.99 -0.88
N GLN A 371 -12.33 7.19 -0.04
CA GLN A 371 -12.09 5.75 0.01
C GLN A 371 -12.73 5.03 -1.16
N ALA A 372 -13.97 5.39 -1.50
CA ALA A 372 -14.74 4.78 -2.58
C ALA A 372 -14.07 4.95 -3.96
N ASP A 373 -13.39 6.09 -4.21
CA ASP A 373 -12.62 6.32 -5.44
C ASP A 373 -11.51 5.28 -5.64
N GLY A 374 -10.73 5.03 -4.60
CA GLY A 374 -9.69 4.00 -4.63
C GLY A 374 -10.27 2.60 -4.93
N GLU A 375 -11.35 2.22 -4.25
CA GLU A 375 -12.01 0.93 -4.43
C GLU A 375 -12.61 0.79 -5.85
N ALA A 376 -13.23 1.83 -6.38
CA ALA A 376 -13.80 1.82 -7.72
C ALA A 376 -12.72 1.68 -8.80
N TYR A 377 -11.62 2.41 -8.65
CA TYR A 377 -10.48 2.29 -9.57
C TYR A 377 -9.82 0.92 -9.51
N GLN A 378 -9.69 0.34 -8.31
CA GLN A 378 -9.19 -1.03 -8.14
C GLN A 378 -10.08 -2.06 -8.85
N ARG A 379 -11.41 -1.96 -8.69
CA ARG A 379 -12.38 -2.81 -9.40
C ARG A 379 -12.22 -2.69 -10.92
N PHE A 380 -12.02 -1.48 -11.42
CA PHE A 380 -11.80 -1.25 -12.84
C PHE A 380 -10.49 -1.91 -13.33
N ILE A 381 -9.38 -1.75 -12.61
CA ILE A 381 -8.12 -2.43 -12.96
C ILE A 381 -8.29 -3.95 -12.98
N LEU A 382 -8.98 -4.52 -11.99
CA LEU A 382 -9.25 -5.95 -11.93
C LEU A 382 -10.10 -6.43 -13.13
N ALA A 383 -11.15 -5.68 -13.47
CA ALA A 383 -12.00 -5.98 -14.62
C ALA A 383 -11.23 -5.95 -15.95
N THR A 384 -10.24 -5.05 -16.10
CA THR A 384 -9.41 -5.00 -17.33
C THR A 384 -8.52 -6.24 -17.49
N LYS A 385 -8.17 -6.92 -16.39
CA LYS A 385 -7.30 -8.11 -16.37
C LYS A 385 -8.04 -9.42 -16.64
N LEU A 386 -9.39 -9.43 -16.68
CA LEU A 386 -10.17 -10.60 -17.05
C LEU A 386 -9.83 -11.07 -18.46
N LEU A 387 -9.86 -12.38 -18.70
CA LEU A 387 -9.57 -12.97 -20.00
C LEU A 387 -10.53 -12.40 -21.07
N LYS A 388 -10.01 -12.11 -22.26
CA LYS A 388 -10.82 -11.60 -23.38
C LYS A 388 -11.91 -12.60 -23.83
N THR A 389 -11.72 -13.88 -23.54
CA THR A 389 -12.64 -14.98 -23.83
C THR A 389 -13.74 -15.14 -22.79
N ASP A 390 -13.67 -14.44 -21.65
CA ASP A 390 -14.69 -14.49 -20.60
C ASP A 390 -15.95 -13.73 -21.08
N THR A 391 -17.05 -14.42 -21.18
CA THR A 391 -18.34 -13.89 -21.65
C THR A 391 -18.93 -12.84 -20.67
N THR A 392 -18.54 -12.85 -19.40
CA THR A 392 -19.01 -11.90 -18.38
C THR A 392 -18.16 -10.62 -18.35
N ARG A 393 -16.97 -10.64 -18.95
CA ARG A 393 -16.02 -9.52 -18.96
C ARG A 393 -16.62 -8.19 -19.42
N PRO A 394 -17.42 -8.12 -20.53
CA PRO A 394 -17.97 -6.84 -20.99
C PRO A 394 -18.90 -6.19 -19.96
N SER A 395 -19.75 -6.97 -19.28
CA SER A 395 -20.67 -6.46 -18.26
C SER A 395 -19.93 -6.00 -16.99
N ILE A 396 -18.95 -6.79 -16.51
CA ILE A 396 -18.14 -6.46 -15.34
C ILE A 396 -17.29 -5.21 -15.60
N LEU A 397 -16.67 -5.12 -16.78
CA LEU A 397 -15.87 -3.96 -17.16
C LEU A 397 -16.73 -2.69 -17.27
N SER A 398 -17.93 -2.79 -17.88
CA SER A 398 -18.87 -1.67 -18.00
C SER A 398 -19.36 -1.18 -16.62
N ALA A 399 -19.68 -2.10 -15.71
CA ALA A 399 -20.11 -1.76 -14.36
C ALA A 399 -18.96 -1.11 -13.54
N ALA A 400 -17.75 -1.66 -13.64
CA ALA A 400 -16.59 -1.12 -12.96
C ALA A 400 -16.20 0.27 -13.48
N LEU A 401 -16.23 0.48 -14.81
CA LEU A 401 -15.99 1.78 -15.43
C LEU A 401 -17.07 2.81 -15.05
N HIS A 402 -18.32 2.37 -14.93
CA HIS A 402 -19.40 3.25 -14.47
C HIS A 402 -19.11 3.77 -13.06
N LEU A 403 -18.78 2.91 -12.11
CA LEU A 403 -18.42 3.32 -10.75
C LEU A 403 -17.18 4.23 -10.72
N ALA A 404 -16.14 3.88 -11.47
CA ALA A 404 -14.92 4.69 -11.60
C ALA A 404 -15.18 6.07 -12.24
N THR A 405 -16.33 6.28 -12.89
CA THR A 405 -16.76 7.58 -13.46
C THR A 405 -17.74 8.30 -12.54
N GLU A 406 -18.67 7.57 -11.94
CA GLU A 406 -19.72 8.12 -11.07
C GLU A 406 -19.13 8.77 -9.82
N ILE A 407 -18.18 8.09 -9.16
CA ILE A 407 -17.58 8.59 -7.92
C ILE A 407 -16.82 9.91 -8.11
N PRO A 408 -15.92 10.08 -9.10
CA PRO A 408 -15.31 11.38 -9.39
C PRO A 408 -16.32 12.47 -9.74
N LEU A 409 -17.44 12.13 -10.40
CA LEU A 409 -18.51 13.10 -10.67
C LEU A 409 -19.18 13.55 -9.38
N GLU A 410 -19.51 12.64 -8.49
CA GLU A 410 -20.08 12.94 -7.18
C GLU A 410 -19.13 13.81 -6.33
N ILE A 411 -17.82 13.52 -6.36
CA ILE A 411 -16.80 14.38 -5.72
C ILE A 411 -16.87 15.80 -6.27
N ALA A 412 -16.95 15.97 -7.59
CA ALA A 412 -17.02 17.28 -8.23
C ALA A 412 -18.31 18.03 -7.89
N GLU A 413 -19.44 17.34 -7.81
CA GLU A 413 -20.74 17.89 -7.42
C GLU A 413 -20.71 18.37 -5.96
N GLN A 414 -20.24 17.55 -5.03
CA GLN A 414 -20.13 17.88 -3.62
C GLN A 414 -19.16 19.04 -3.38
N ALA A 415 -18.01 19.05 -4.06
CA ALA A 415 -17.06 20.14 -3.98
C ALA A 415 -17.64 21.47 -4.53
N THR A 416 -18.39 21.41 -5.63
CA THR A 416 -19.07 22.57 -6.21
C THR A 416 -20.12 23.12 -5.24
N GLU A 417 -20.92 22.27 -4.61
CA GLU A 417 -21.92 22.68 -3.62
C GLU A 417 -21.25 23.30 -2.38
N ALA A 418 -20.16 22.72 -1.88
CA ALA A 418 -19.37 23.32 -0.80
C ALA A 418 -18.88 24.72 -1.17
N GLY A 419 -18.38 24.91 -2.38
CA GLY A 419 -17.95 26.21 -2.89
C GLY A 419 -19.08 27.25 -2.92
N MET A 420 -20.27 26.86 -3.37
CA MET A 420 -21.44 27.75 -3.38
C MET A 420 -21.86 28.17 -1.97
N LEU A 421 -21.84 27.25 -1.00
CA LEU A 421 -22.14 27.54 0.39
C LEU A 421 -21.07 28.43 1.04
N LEU A 422 -19.80 28.20 0.74
CA LEU A 422 -18.69 29.06 1.17
C LEU A 422 -18.84 30.49 0.64
N HIS A 423 -19.18 30.63 -0.64
CA HIS A 423 -19.42 31.94 -1.25
C HIS A 423 -20.60 32.65 -0.60
N ALA A 424 -21.73 31.96 -0.43
CA ALA A 424 -22.91 32.53 0.23
C ALA A 424 -22.63 32.95 1.69
N CYS A 425 -21.84 32.15 2.41
CA CYS A 425 -21.45 32.42 3.78
C CYS A 425 -20.53 33.65 3.91
N SER A 426 -19.73 33.93 2.89
CA SER A 426 -18.68 34.99 2.94
C SER A 426 -19.22 36.39 3.21
N ALA A 427 -20.44 36.69 2.80
CA ALA A 427 -21.07 38.02 2.99
C ALA A 427 -21.36 38.37 4.48
N GLY A 428 -21.48 37.36 5.35
CA GLY A 428 -21.84 37.54 6.77
C GLY A 428 -20.69 37.31 7.77
N VAL A 429 -19.45 37.10 7.30
CA VAL A 429 -18.32 36.75 8.18
C VAL A 429 -17.47 37.97 8.55
N LYS A 430 -16.77 37.87 9.69
CA LYS A 430 -15.81 38.90 10.12
C LYS A 430 -14.63 38.97 9.14
N PRO A 431 -14.05 40.17 8.87
CA PRO A 431 -12.96 40.33 7.89
C PRO A 431 -11.76 39.39 8.10
N ARG A 432 -11.43 39.04 9.36
CA ARG A 432 -10.33 38.13 9.70
C ARG A 432 -10.55 36.67 9.27
N VAL A 433 -11.80 36.28 9.01
CA VAL A 433 -12.18 34.91 8.59
C VAL A 433 -12.35 34.82 7.07
N GLN A 434 -12.46 35.98 6.41
CA GLN A 434 -12.73 36.07 4.98
C GLN A 434 -11.59 35.45 4.12
N SER A 435 -10.33 35.59 4.57
CA SER A 435 -9.18 34.95 3.91
C SER A 435 -9.28 33.42 3.92
N ASP A 436 -9.69 32.84 5.05
CA ASP A 436 -9.82 31.39 5.19
C ASP A 436 -10.95 30.82 4.31
N LEU A 437 -12.07 31.55 4.23
CA LEU A 437 -13.17 31.21 3.31
C LEU A 437 -12.75 31.31 1.84
N THR A 438 -11.91 32.31 1.50
CA THR A 438 -11.36 32.42 0.14
C THR A 438 -10.47 31.23 -0.20
N VAL A 439 -9.62 30.79 0.73
CA VAL A 439 -8.82 29.56 0.59
C VAL A 439 -9.72 28.34 0.42
N GLY A 440 -10.77 28.23 1.24
CA GLY A 440 -11.77 27.15 1.12
C GLY A 440 -12.45 27.15 -0.25
N LEU A 441 -12.80 28.32 -0.78
CA LEU A 441 -13.40 28.46 -2.11
C LEU A 441 -12.45 28.01 -3.23
N LEU A 442 -11.16 28.38 -3.14
CA LEU A 442 -10.13 27.92 -4.07
C LEU A 442 -9.99 26.39 -4.05
N PHE A 443 -10.00 25.80 -2.86
CA PHE A 443 -9.93 24.34 -2.71
C PHE A 443 -11.17 23.66 -3.27
N ALA A 444 -12.36 24.21 -3.05
CA ALA A 444 -13.61 23.67 -3.61
C ALA A 444 -13.57 23.68 -5.14
N ILE A 445 -13.14 24.77 -5.77
CA ILE A 445 -12.99 24.88 -7.21
C ILE A 445 -11.96 23.88 -7.74
N ALA A 446 -10.79 23.76 -7.09
CA ALA A 446 -9.74 22.83 -7.48
C ALA A 446 -10.20 21.36 -7.40
N ALA A 447 -10.91 21.00 -6.33
CA ALA A 447 -11.47 19.66 -6.14
C ALA A 447 -12.53 19.32 -7.21
N ALA A 448 -13.43 20.28 -7.51
CA ALA A 448 -14.44 20.12 -8.54
C ALA A 448 -13.82 19.94 -9.94
N ASP A 449 -12.80 20.72 -10.26
CA ASP A 449 -12.08 20.60 -11.53
C ASP A 449 -11.33 19.27 -11.66
N ALA A 450 -10.69 18.82 -10.61
CA ALA A 450 -9.97 17.55 -10.60
C ALA A 450 -10.93 16.38 -10.81
N GLY A 451 -12.06 16.35 -10.08
CA GLY A 451 -13.12 15.35 -10.29
C GLY A 451 -13.66 15.39 -11.72
N ARG A 452 -14.00 16.57 -12.24
CA ARG A 452 -14.47 16.77 -13.61
C ARG A 452 -13.46 16.26 -14.65
N HIS A 453 -12.17 16.50 -14.45
CA HIS A 453 -11.14 16.03 -15.36
C HIS A 453 -11.12 14.49 -15.42
N THR A 454 -11.19 13.82 -14.29
CA THR A 454 -11.25 12.35 -14.21
C THR A 454 -12.50 11.81 -14.93
N VAL A 455 -13.66 12.44 -14.75
CA VAL A 455 -14.91 12.08 -15.45
C VAL A 455 -14.73 12.19 -16.97
N VAL A 456 -14.14 13.28 -17.47
CA VAL A 456 -13.92 13.49 -18.92
C VAL A 456 -13.05 12.37 -19.50
N GLU A 457 -11.98 11.97 -18.82
CA GLU A 457 -11.13 10.88 -19.29
C GLU A 457 -11.86 9.53 -19.31
N ASN A 458 -12.62 9.22 -18.27
CA ASN A 458 -13.34 7.96 -18.18
C ASN A 458 -14.51 7.87 -19.16
N ILE A 459 -15.20 8.99 -19.47
CA ILE A 459 -16.27 9.03 -20.47
C ILE A 459 -15.75 8.70 -21.89
N LYS A 460 -14.49 8.98 -22.21
CA LYS A 460 -13.90 8.66 -23.53
C LYS A 460 -13.94 7.16 -23.83
N ILE A 461 -13.76 6.33 -22.80
CA ILE A 461 -13.72 4.87 -22.91
C ILE A 461 -15.07 4.21 -22.53
N GLN A 462 -16.09 4.98 -22.17
CA GLN A 462 -17.44 4.47 -21.87
C GLN A 462 -18.21 4.13 -23.14
N HIS A 463 -18.53 2.84 -23.32
CA HIS A 463 -19.27 2.33 -24.48
C HIS A 463 -20.79 2.35 -24.32
N ASN A 464 -21.31 2.36 -23.09
CA ASN A 464 -22.75 2.42 -22.83
C ASN A 464 -23.28 3.85 -23.05
N GLN A 465 -23.94 4.07 -24.17
CA GLN A 465 -24.44 5.39 -24.59
C GLN A 465 -25.45 6.01 -23.62
N ARG A 466 -26.32 5.20 -23.00
CA ARG A 466 -27.31 5.70 -22.03
C ARG A 466 -26.63 6.22 -20.76
N LEU A 467 -25.69 5.48 -20.23
CA LEU A 467 -24.88 5.91 -19.08
C LEU A 467 -24.06 7.15 -19.41
N LYS A 468 -23.42 7.16 -20.58
CA LYS A 468 -22.63 8.30 -21.06
C LYS A 468 -23.45 9.59 -21.13
N LEU A 469 -24.65 9.55 -21.68
CA LEU A 469 -25.55 10.71 -21.78
C LEU A 469 -26.00 11.20 -20.40
N SER A 470 -26.32 10.30 -19.47
CA SER A 470 -26.68 10.65 -18.10
C SER A 470 -25.54 11.38 -17.37
N LEU A 471 -24.31 10.83 -17.45
CA LEU A 471 -23.13 11.44 -16.83
C LEU A 471 -22.79 12.80 -17.44
N LEU A 472 -22.89 12.94 -18.76
CA LEU A 472 -22.66 14.23 -19.46
C LEU A 472 -23.69 15.29 -19.05
N GLY A 473 -24.97 14.93 -18.90
CA GLY A 473 -26.01 15.85 -18.46
C GLY A 473 -25.73 16.41 -17.05
N ARG A 474 -25.39 15.53 -16.09
CA ARG A 474 -25.00 15.96 -14.72
C ARG A 474 -23.75 16.83 -14.75
N MET A 475 -22.73 16.43 -15.51
CA MET A 475 -21.50 17.19 -15.65
C MET A 475 -21.74 18.60 -16.22
N GLN A 476 -22.65 18.77 -17.18
CA GLN A 476 -23.00 20.10 -17.71
C GLN A 476 -23.61 21.01 -16.63
N VAL A 477 -24.55 20.48 -15.84
CA VAL A 477 -25.18 21.24 -14.73
C VAL A 477 -24.13 21.65 -13.70
N MET A 478 -23.27 20.73 -13.32
CA MET A 478 -22.19 21.00 -12.37
C MET A 478 -21.19 22.02 -12.93
N THR A 479 -20.77 21.88 -14.18
CA THR A 479 -19.81 22.80 -14.83
C THR A 479 -20.38 24.23 -14.88
N LYS A 480 -21.67 24.40 -15.22
CA LYS A 480 -22.31 25.73 -15.20
C LYS A 480 -22.22 26.38 -13.82
N ARG A 481 -22.54 25.65 -12.74
CA ARG A 481 -22.44 26.15 -11.37
C ARG A 481 -21.00 26.50 -10.98
N LEU A 482 -20.02 25.69 -11.43
CA LEU A 482 -18.60 25.93 -11.19
C LEU A 482 -18.11 27.22 -11.90
N GLU A 483 -18.60 27.49 -13.10
CA GLU A 483 -18.30 28.75 -13.83
C GLU A 483 -18.90 29.97 -13.14
N GLU A 484 -20.14 29.86 -12.66
CA GLU A 484 -20.78 30.90 -11.84
C GLU A 484 -19.93 31.20 -10.59
N LEU A 485 -19.43 30.15 -9.93
CA LEU A 485 -18.57 30.28 -8.75
C LEU A 485 -17.24 30.98 -9.06
N ARG A 486 -16.61 30.66 -10.19
CA ARG A 486 -15.39 31.33 -10.66
C ARG A 486 -15.63 32.81 -10.98
N GLY A 487 -16.74 33.11 -11.62
CA GLY A 487 -17.16 34.50 -11.88
C GLY A 487 -17.31 35.29 -10.59
N ALA A 488 -18.03 34.74 -9.61
CA ALA A 488 -18.21 35.37 -8.31
C ALA A 488 -16.89 35.61 -7.57
N MET A 489 -15.92 34.72 -7.67
CA MET A 489 -14.60 34.84 -7.06
C MET A 489 -13.78 36.02 -7.65
N LEU A 490 -13.86 36.24 -8.96
CA LEU A 490 -13.17 37.36 -9.63
C LEU A 490 -13.67 38.73 -9.15
N TYR A 491 -14.94 38.83 -8.74
CA TYR A 491 -15.52 40.06 -8.18
C TYR A 491 -15.23 40.24 -6.68
N CYS A 492 -14.89 39.20 -5.94
CA CYS A 492 -14.57 39.27 -4.51
C CYS A 492 -13.11 39.64 -4.19
N ALA A 493 -12.25 39.80 -5.18
CA ALA A 493 -10.86 40.19 -5.02
C ALA A 493 -10.58 41.61 -5.50
N PRO A 494 -10.80 42.66 -4.68
CA PRO A 494 -10.03 43.86 -4.83
C PRO A 494 -8.77 43.72 -3.95
N TRP A 495 -7.70 43.22 -4.48
CA TRP A 495 -6.38 43.51 -3.95
C TRP A 495 -6.06 44.99 -4.31
N SER A 496 -6.84 45.94 -3.73
CA SER A 496 -6.51 47.35 -3.77
C SER A 496 -5.34 47.53 -2.81
N GLY A 497 -4.13 47.49 -3.34
CA GLY A 497 -2.90 47.82 -2.64
C GLY A 497 -2.87 49.27 -2.12
N ARG A 498 -3.75 49.62 -1.18
CA ARG A 498 -3.59 50.79 -0.31
C ARG A 498 -3.15 50.31 1.06
N VAL A 499 -1.86 50.11 1.22
CA VAL A 499 -1.24 50.17 2.55
C VAL A 499 -1.55 51.55 3.14
N ARG A 500 -2.54 51.61 4.04
CA ARG A 500 -2.71 52.81 4.88
C ARG A 500 -1.51 52.85 5.82
N THR A 501 -0.49 53.62 5.42
CA THR A 501 0.52 54.07 6.36
C THR A 501 -0.18 54.98 7.38
N ARG A 502 -0.33 54.55 8.63
CA ARG A 502 -0.69 55.41 9.75
C ARG A 502 0.42 56.43 9.88
N LYS A 503 0.15 57.66 9.46
CA LYS A 503 0.95 58.84 9.85
C LYS A 503 0.67 59.09 11.34
N ASN A 504 1.59 58.69 12.19
CA ASN A 504 1.67 59.29 13.53
C ASN A 504 2.37 60.65 13.37
N PRO A 505 1.78 61.74 13.84
CA PRO A 505 2.50 63.01 13.93
C PRO A 505 3.36 62.97 15.20
N VAL A 506 4.63 62.59 15.06
CA VAL A 506 5.63 62.91 16.09
C VAL A 506 6.28 64.21 15.68
N GLN A 507 6.07 65.29 16.50
CA GLN A 507 6.79 66.51 16.43
C GLN A 507 8.29 66.27 16.57
N ALA A 508 9.06 66.62 15.55
CA ALA A 508 10.52 66.58 15.60
C ALA A 508 11.04 68.00 15.88
N SER A 509 11.79 68.12 16.95
CA SER A 509 12.70 69.21 17.19
C SER A 509 14.02 69.01 16.42
N PRO A 510 14.69 70.09 15.95
CA PRO A 510 15.80 70.02 15.05
C PRO A 510 17.14 69.75 15.78
N GLY A 511 17.87 68.75 15.39
CA GLY A 511 19.20 68.44 15.92
C GLY A 511 20.08 67.71 14.94
N LYS A 512 20.95 68.46 14.26
CA LYS A 512 22.26 68.18 13.65
C LYS A 512 22.54 66.85 12.93
N VAL A 513 22.77 67.04 11.67
CA VAL A 513 23.52 66.27 10.64
C VAL A 513 24.70 65.44 11.14
N ASN A 514 24.81 64.18 10.74
CA ASN A 514 26.07 63.62 10.25
C ASN A 514 25.89 62.50 9.21
N ARG A 515 26.89 62.41 8.36
CA ARG A 515 27.00 61.83 7.02
C ARG A 515 27.01 60.32 6.94
N ARG A 516 26.54 59.86 5.77
CA ARG A 516 26.98 58.71 4.96
C ARG A 516 26.92 57.29 5.55
N GLU A 517 25.99 56.50 4.97
CA GLU A 517 26.39 55.20 4.38
C GLU A 517 25.38 54.79 3.31
N GLU A 518 25.88 54.69 2.06
CA GLU A 518 25.19 54.20 0.88
C GLU A 518 25.03 52.68 0.99
N TRP A 519 23.83 52.16 0.99
CA TRP A 519 23.57 50.74 0.71
C TRP A 519 23.16 50.57 -0.73
N LYS A 520 24.08 49.98 -1.52
CA LYS A 520 23.85 49.50 -2.89
C LYS A 520 22.96 48.29 -2.86
N SER A 521 21.74 48.38 -3.38
CA SER A 521 20.89 47.26 -3.73
C SER A 521 21.48 46.50 -4.94
N LYS A 522 21.90 45.25 -4.73
CA LYS A 522 22.17 44.31 -5.85
C LYS A 522 20.91 43.52 -6.12
N SER A 523 20.19 43.89 -7.17
CA SER A 523 19.17 43.07 -7.83
C SER A 523 19.87 41.95 -8.59
N SER A 524 19.72 40.70 -8.16
CA SER A 524 20.15 39.55 -8.94
C SER A 524 18.95 39.02 -9.72
N ILE A 525 18.88 39.37 -11.00
CA ILE A 525 17.97 38.76 -11.98
C ILE A 525 18.54 37.41 -12.35
N ILE A 526 17.83 36.34 -12.00
CA ILE A 526 18.16 34.98 -12.48
C ILE A 526 17.64 34.84 -13.91
N THR A 527 18.55 34.91 -14.87
CA THR A 527 18.28 34.62 -16.28
C THR A 527 18.37 33.11 -16.50
N LEU A 528 17.26 32.46 -16.83
CA LEU A 528 17.22 31.06 -17.27
C LEU A 528 17.86 30.94 -18.65
N LYS A 529 19.00 30.25 -18.73
CA LYS A 529 19.64 29.84 -20.00
C LYS A 529 18.83 28.72 -20.67
N LYS A 530 18.51 28.90 -21.95
CA LYS A 530 17.95 27.86 -22.84
C LYS A 530 18.93 26.69 -22.98
N PRO A 531 18.48 25.44 -23.11
CA PRO A 531 19.35 24.30 -23.34
C PRO A 531 19.88 24.29 -24.78
N SER A 532 21.16 24.01 -24.91
CA SER A 532 21.91 23.88 -26.17
C SER A 532 21.49 22.60 -26.92
N LYS A 533 21.47 22.75 -28.26
CA LYS A 533 21.12 21.69 -29.23
C LYS A 533 22.09 20.51 -29.18
N LEU A 534 21.55 19.28 -29.17
CA LEU A 534 22.27 18.03 -29.41
C LEU A 534 22.79 17.95 -30.86
N PRO A 535 23.97 17.37 -31.12
CA PRO A 535 24.50 17.19 -32.45
C PRO A 535 23.82 16.05 -33.22
N LYS A 536 23.55 16.30 -34.50
CA LYS A 536 23.02 15.34 -35.48
C LYS A 536 24.05 14.24 -35.75
N ARG A 537 23.65 12.98 -35.60
CA ARG A 537 24.41 11.81 -36.06
C ARG A 537 24.20 11.62 -37.56
N ASN A 538 25.27 11.73 -38.33
CA ASN A 538 25.32 11.41 -39.75
C ASN A 538 25.15 9.91 -39.97
N SER A 539 24.16 9.55 -40.76
CA SER A 539 24.05 8.26 -41.42
C SER A 539 24.79 8.33 -42.76
N ARG A 540 25.83 7.57 -42.93
CA ARG A 540 26.29 7.11 -44.25
C ARG A 540 26.61 5.63 -44.20
N GLY A 541 25.84 4.93 -44.99
CA GLY A 541 25.97 3.52 -45.20
C GLY A 541 27.23 3.11 -45.97
N LYS A 542 27.53 1.83 -45.89
CA LYS A 542 28.06 1.05 -47.01
C LYS A 542 27.64 -0.40 -46.85
N ALA A 543 26.94 -0.84 -47.87
CA ALA A 543 26.73 -2.25 -48.14
C ALA A 543 28.05 -2.87 -48.62
N SER A 544 28.35 -4.10 -48.21
CA SER A 544 29.11 -5.05 -49.02
C SER A 544 28.69 -6.47 -48.70
N SER A 545 28.23 -7.13 -49.71
CA SER A 545 27.94 -8.53 -49.89
C SER A 545 29.18 -9.42 -49.71
N GLY A 546 28.96 -10.67 -49.30
CA GLY A 546 29.92 -11.71 -49.61
C GLY A 546 29.86 -12.91 -48.65
N ASN A 547 29.28 -13.99 -49.15
CA ASN A 547 29.30 -15.42 -48.76
C ASN A 547 28.79 -15.84 -47.39
#